data_2bb3cae5198904ad2c8e8fb81bb588d9
#
_entry.id   2bb3cae5198904ad2c8e8fb81bb588d9
#
_cell.length_a   1.000
_cell.length_b   1.000
_cell.length_c   1.000
_cell.angle_alpha   90.00
_cell.angle_beta   90.00
_cell.angle_gamma   90.00
#
_symmetry.space_group_name_H-M   'P 1'
#
loop_
_entity.id
_entity.type
_entity.pdbx_description
1 polymer ?
#
loop_
_entity_poly.entity_id
_entity_poly.type
_entity_poly.pdbx_seq_one_letter_code
_entity_poly.pdbx_strand_id
1 'polypeptide(L)'
;MIPIRVGLLGLGRLGRQIYGLALRDSRFDIALIVENGQPKVLHHLLQKSIGADAKVALDSNYLVSGGMKSRLIAANDVAEIPWDALGVDVVIDASEQHCATDDIEPHISNGAKRVILSALPVGDVDRVLLRGINDADAQLSDRIVSAGSSSTNAAALALKVMLGAFQIEHASMTSVHAYTSDQRLQDDVGQDYRRSRSGANNIVPNATPALLWIQRCLPELNGRLTGYALNVPVQVGSMLDLDISLSHPIDDVSTVRELFLTAEKAMPSLIETTNDPVVSSDVKGRSCSLLVDLQGMSRSGQRLVKVLGWHETLGHAKRMLEVAWLYHELSSTDPKSQE
;
A
#
# COMPACT_ATOMS: atom_id res chain seq x y z
N MET A 1 -23.39 1.07 13.57
CA MET A 1 -22.30 1.95 13.07
C MET A 1 -22.62 2.24 11.62
N ILE A 2 -22.57 3.50 11.22
CA ILE A 2 -22.80 3.90 9.82
C ILE A 2 -21.50 3.61 9.05
N PRO A 3 -21.53 2.86 7.93
CA PRO A 3 -20.34 2.59 7.16
C PRO A 3 -19.81 3.86 6.47
N ILE A 4 -18.49 3.91 6.26
CA ILE A 4 -17.87 4.95 5.42
C ILE A 4 -18.27 4.69 3.98
N ARG A 5 -18.79 5.70 3.30
CA ARG A 5 -19.11 5.63 1.88
C ARG A 5 -17.88 5.99 1.05
N VAL A 6 -17.36 5.01 0.34
CA VAL A 6 -16.10 5.10 -0.40
C VAL A 6 -16.38 5.26 -1.90
N GLY A 7 -15.73 6.25 -2.51
CA GLY A 7 -15.52 6.31 -3.95
C GLY A 7 -14.18 5.64 -4.30
N LEU A 8 -14.20 4.63 -5.14
CA LEU A 8 -13.00 3.91 -5.59
C LEU A 8 -12.65 4.32 -7.01
N LEU A 9 -11.48 4.96 -7.19
CA LEU A 9 -10.93 5.25 -8.50
C LEU A 9 -9.95 4.17 -8.92
N GLY A 10 -10.25 3.51 -10.03
CA GLY A 10 -9.50 2.38 -10.56
C GLY A 10 -9.98 1.02 -10.02
N LEU A 11 -10.27 0.09 -10.94
CA LEU A 11 -10.61 -1.31 -10.63
C LEU A 11 -9.55 -2.27 -11.20
N GLY A 12 -8.30 -1.81 -11.21
CA GLY A 12 -7.12 -2.60 -11.48
C GLY A 12 -6.88 -3.68 -10.41
N ARG A 13 -5.68 -4.22 -10.34
CA ARG A 13 -5.33 -5.26 -9.35
C ARG A 13 -5.60 -4.78 -7.91
N LEU A 14 -5.08 -3.61 -7.56
CA LEU A 14 -5.21 -3.02 -6.22
C LEU A 14 -6.67 -2.68 -5.90
N GLY A 15 -7.39 -2.01 -6.82
CA GLY A 15 -8.80 -1.66 -6.62
C GLY A 15 -9.68 -2.88 -6.41
N ARG A 16 -9.45 -3.99 -7.12
CA ARG A 16 -10.17 -5.25 -6.89
C ARG A 16 -9.88 -5.87 -5.53
N GLN A 17 -8.64 -5.73 -5.02
CA GLN A 17 -8.28 -6.17 -3.67
C GLN A 17 -8.96 -5.31 -2.60
N ILE A 18 -8.98 -3.98 -2.76
CA ILE A 18 -9.70 -3.06 -1.88
C ILE A 18 -11.19 -3.41 -1.85
N TYR A 19 -11.82 -3.58 -3.01
CA TYR A 19 -13.21 -3.98 -3.11
C TYR A 19 -13.48 -5.32 -2.41
N GLY A 20 -12.64 -6.33 -2.65
CA GLY A 20 -12.75 -7.64 -2.02
C GLY A 20 -12.60 -7.62 -0.50
N LEU A 21 -11.75 -6.74 0.05
CA LEU A 21 -11.63 -6.52 1.49
C LEU A 21 -12.87 -5.80 2.05
N ALA A 22 -13.35 -4.77 1.37
CA ALA A 22 -14.54 -4.02 1.78
C ALA A 22 -15.81 -4.88 1.81
N LEU A 23 -15.95 -5.85 0.89
CA LEU A 23 -17.05 -6.82 0.91
C LEU A 23 -17.14 -7.64 2.21
N ARG A 24 -16.03 -7.82 2.90
CA ARG A 24 -15.90 -8.60 4.13
C ARG A 24 -15.85 -7.77 5.41
N ASP A 25 -16.00 -6.44 5.25
CA ASP A 25 -15.86 -5.50 6.35
C ASP A 25 -17.00 -4.48 6.33
N SER A 26 -17.96 -4.65 7.22
CA SER A 26 -19.17 -3.83 7.30
C SER A 26 -18.91 -2.35 7.64
N ARG A 27 -17.68 -1.98 7.93
CA ARG A 27 -17.28 -0.58 8.13
C ARG A 27 -17.27 0.23 6.84
N PHE A 28 -17.23 -0.44 5.67
CA PHE A 28 -17.08 0.19 4.37
C PHE A 28 -18.23 -0.11 3.43
N ASP A 29 -18.69 0.91 2.71
CA ASP A 29 -19.64 0.83 1.61
C ASP A 29 -18.99 1.44 0.36
N ILE A 30 -18.58 0.60 -0.61
CA ILE A 30 -18.08 1.11 -1.88
C ILE A 30 -19.27 1.57 -2.72
N ALA A 31 -19.61 2.84 -2.60
CA ALA A 31 -20.80 3.42 -3.25
C ALA A 31 -20.59 3.64 -4.75
N LEU A 32 -19.38 4.05 -5.14
CA LEU A 32 -19.02 4.39 -6.51
C LEU A 32 -17.68 3.79 -6.90
N ILE A 33 -17.59 3.30 -8.13
CA ILE A 33 -16.35 2.87 -8.76
C ILE A 33 -16.20 3.60 -10.08
N VAL A 34 -15.07 4.25 -10.26
CA VAL A 34 -14.72 4.96 -11.51
C VAL A 34 -13.68 4.13 -12.25
N GLU A 35 -14.07 3.63 -13.43
CA GLU A 35 -13.19 2.82 -14.28
C GLU A 35 -13.70 2.81 -15.72
N ASN A 36 -12.80 3.01 -16.68
CA ASN A 36 -13.14 3.15 -18.10
C ASN A 36 -13.35 1.82 -18.84
N GLY A 37 -13.26 0.69 -18.14
CA GLY A 37 -13.47 -0.63 -18.73
C GLY A 37 -14.96 -0.96 -18.95
N GLN A 38 -15.22 -1.93 -19.84
CA GLN A 38 -16.58 -2.46 -20.03
C GLN A 38 -17.07 -3.14 -18.75
N PRO A 39 -18.29 -2.84 -18.23
CA PRO A 39 -18.80 -3.39 -16.96
C PRO A 39 -18.74 -4.91 -16.87
N LYS A 40 -19.05 -5.64 -17.96
CA LYS A 40 -18.99 -7.11 -18.01
C LYS A 40 -17.55 -7.63 -17.84
N VAL A 41 -16.56 -6.94 -18.41
CA VAL A 41 -15.14 -7.32 -18.29
C VAL A 41 -14.64 -7.01 -16.88
N LEU A 42 -14.97 -5.85 -16.34
CA LEU A 42 -14.63 -5.44 -14.98
C LEU A 42 -15.20 -6.41 -13.95
N HIS A 43 -16.48 -6.77 -14.08
CA HIS A 43 -17.14 -7.77 -13.24
C HIS A 43 -16.45 -9.14 -13.33
N HIS A 44 -16.13 -9.62 -14.54
CA HIS A 44 -15.43 -10.89 -14.73
C HIS A 44 -14.06 -10.90 -14.02
N LEU A 45 -13.26 -9.86 -14.20
CA LEU A 45 -11.94 -9.74 -13.56
C LEU A 45 -12.06 -9.65 -12.04
N LEU A 46 -13.06 -8.92 -11.53
CA LEU A 46 -13.31 -8.81 -10.11
C LEU A 46 -13.65 -10.19 -9.51
N GLN A 47 -14.57 -10.93 -10.10
CA GLN A 47 -14.94 -12.28 -9.62
C GLN A 47 -13.74 -13.23 -9.57
N LYS A 48 -12.82 -13.14 -10.55
CA LYS A 48 -11.59 -13.95 -10.55
C LYS A 48 -10.61 -13.51 -9.44
N SER A 49 -10.67 -12.25 -9.02
CA SER A 49 -9.74 -11.70 -8.01
C SER A 49 -10.20 -11.93 -6.57
N ILE A 50 -11.50 -11.85 -6.28
CA ILE A 50 -12.06 -11.93 -4.92
C ILE A 50 -12.35 -13.36 -4.43
N GLY A 51 -12.19 -14.35 -5.31
CA GLY A 51 -12.40 -15.76 -4.99
C GLY A 51 -13.86 -16.21 -5.15
N ALA A 52 -14.08 -17.53 -5.02
CA ALA A 52 -15.38 -18.16 -5.23
C ALA A 52 -16.39 -17.87 -4.10
N ASP A 53 -15.90 -17.55 -2.91
CA ASP A 53 -16.72 -17.35 -1.71
C ASP A 53 -17.51 -16.04 -1.74
N ALA A 54 -17.03 -15.04 -2.47
CA ALA A 54 -17.69 -13.76 -2.65
C ALA A 54 -18.43 -13.75 -4.00
N LYS A 55 -19.76 -13.73 -3.96
CA LYS A 55 -20.60 -13.60 -5.15
C LYS A 55 -20.96 -12.13 -5.37
N VAL A 56 -20.49 -11.56 -6.48
CA VAL A 56 -20.90 -10.23 -6.95
C VAL A 56 -21.73 -10.40 -8.21
N ALA A 57 -22.91 -9.84 -8.25
CA ALA A 57 -23.75 -9.78 -9.46
C ALA A 57 -23.50 -8.46 -10.20
N LEU A 58 -23.63 -8.48 -11.52
CA LEU A 58 -23.66 -7.28 -12.33
C LEU A 58 -25.12 -7.01 -12.73
N ASP A 59 -25.67 -5.91 -12.27
CA ASP A 59 -27.00 -5.39 -12.61
C ASP A 59 -26.84 -4.04 -13.34
N SER A 60 -26.96 -4.08 -14.67
CA SER A 60 -26.69 -2.91 -15.53
C SER A 60 -25.28 -2.37 -15.30
N ASN A 61 -25.15 -1.24 -14.65
CA ASN A 61 -23.88 -0.61 -14.26
C ASN A 61 -23.65 -0.64 -12.73
N TYR A 62 -24.26 -1.62 -12.03
CA TYR A 62 -24.04 -1.81 -10.60
C TYR A 62 -23.41 -3.18 -10.32
N LEU A 63 -22.42 -3.17 -9.43
CA LEU A 63 -21.93 -4.38 -8.77
C LEU A 63 -22.70 -4.56 -7.46
N VAL A 64 -23.36 -5.71 -7.32
CA VAL A 64 -24.23 -5.99 -6.17
C VAL A 64 -23.75 -7.25 -5.44
N SER A 65 -23.49 -7.11 -4.16
CA SER A 65 -23.08 -8.24 -3.30
C SER A 65 -23.50 -7.97 -1.84
N GLY A 66 -24.23 -8.93 -1.24
CA GLY A 66 -24.55 -8.96 0.20
C GLY A 66 -25.32 -7.73 0.66
N GLY A 67 -25.38 -6.68 0.54
CA GLY A 67 -26.04 -5.43 0.93
C GLY A 67 -25.34 -4.21 0.30
N MET A 68 -24.17 -4.43 -0.26
CA MET A 68 -23.42 -3.39 -0.95
C MET A 68 -23.86 -3.29 -2.43
N LYS A 69 -24.10 -2.06 -2.87
CA LYS A 69 -24.48 -1.75 -4.25
C LYS A 69 -23.57 -0.62 -4.77
N SER A 70 -22.57 -0.99 -5.55
CA SER A 70 -21.53 -0.09 -6.07
C SER A 70 -21.86 0.30 -7.52
N ARG A 71 -22.00 1.59 -7.79
CA ARG A 71 -22.23 2.10 -9.15
C ARG A 71 -20.93 2.12 -9.93
N LEU A 72 -20.93 1.62 -11.15
CA LEU A 72 -19.82 1.76 -12.10
C LEU A 72 -20.08 2.96 -12.99
N ILE A 73 -19.11 3.86 -13.08
CA ILE A 73 -19.12 4.96 -14.05
C ILE A 73 -17.78 5.01 -14.79
N ALA A 74 -17.82 5.49 -16.02
CA ALA A 74 -16.63 5.88 -16.77
C ALA A 74 -16.46 7.40 -16.67
N ALA A 75 -15.25 7.85 -16.43
CA ALA A 75 -14.87 9.26 -16.50
C ALA A 75 -13.44 9.37 -17.02
N ASN A 76 -13.20 10.30 -17.94
CA ASN A 76 -11.87 10.56 -18.48
C ASN A 76 -11.15 11.65 -17.70
N ASP A 77 -11.89 12.47 -16.98
CA ASP A 77 -11.38 13.54 -16.14
C ASP A 77 -11.98 13.40 -14.72
N VAL A 78 -11.14 13.50 -13.73
CA VAL A 78 -11.53 13.52 -12.32
C VAL A 78 -12.50 14.66 -12.03
N ALA A 79 -12.35 15.79 -12.71
CA ALA A 79 -13.22 16.95 -12.61
C ALA A 79 -14.69 16.68 -13.04
N GLU A 80 -14.97 15.60 -13.74
CA GLU A 80 -16.33 15.20 -14.14
C GLU A 80 -17.07 14.39 -13.08
N ILE A 81 -16.42 14.02 -11.95
CA ILE A 81 -16.97 13.10 -10.95
C ILE A 81 -17.58 13.88 -9.78
N PRO A 82 -18.91 13.92 -9.63
CA PRO A 82 -19.56 14.66 -8.56
C PRO A 82 -19.61 13.83 -7.27
N TRP A 83 -18.54 13.79 -6.50
CA TRP A 83 -18.41 12.97 -5.31
C TRP A 83 -19.47 13.26 -4.23
N ASP A 84 -19.76 14.54 -4.00
CA ASP A 84 -20.75 15.02 -3.03
C ASP A 84 -22.17 14.59 -3.40
N ALA A 85 -22.55 14.72 -4.67
CA ALA A 85 -23.88 14.34 -5.17
C ALA A 85 -24.15 12.84 -5.03
N LEU A 86 -23.09 12.01 -4.94
CA LEU A 86 -23.14 10.57 -4.77
C LEU A 86 -22.99 10.15 -3.29
N GLY A 87 -22.84 11.12 -2.40
CA GLY A 87 -22.71 10.90 -0.95
C GLY A 87 -21.45 10.15 -0.57
N VAL A 88 -20.34 10.40 -1.26
CA VAL A 88 -19.03 9.79 -0.99
C VAL A 88 -18.35 10.57 0.14
N ASP A 89 -17.91 9.87 1.18
CA ASP A 89 -17.18 10.46 2.31
C ASP A 89 -15.68 10.53 2.05
N VAL A 90 -15.12 9.49 1.41
CA VAL A 90 -13.69 9.41 1.11
C VAL A 90 -13.48 8.80 -0.27
N VAL A 91 -12.56 9.36 -1.03
CA VAL A 91 -12.10 8.81 -2.30
C VAL A 91 -10.84 8.00 -2.03
N ILE A 92 -10.78 6.76 -2.51
CA ILE A 92 -9.58 5.95 -2.56
C ILE A 92 -9.12 5.88 -4.02
N ASP A 93 -8.00 6.53 -4.33
CA ASP A 93 -7.37 6.44 -5.65
C ASP A 93 -6.42 5.24 -5.71
N ALA A 94 -6.88 4.19 -6.38
CA ALA A 94 -6.15 2.97 -6.65
C ALA A 94 -5.71 2.86 -8.11
N SER A 95 -5.75 3.97 -8.87
CA SER A 95 -5.35 4.01 -10.28
C SER A 95 -3.85 4.10 -10.49
N GLU A 96 -3.12 4.63 -9.50
CA GLU A 96 -1.68 4.95 -9.58
C GLU A 96 -1.33 5.96 -10.70
N GLN A 97 -2.32 6.65 -11.24
CA GLN A 97 -2.14 7.62 -12.33
C GLN A 97 -1.97 9.06 -11.81
N HIS A 98 -2.63 9.38 -10.70
CA HIS A 98 -2.63 10.71 -10.12
C HIS A 98 -1.66 10.75 -8.93
N CYS A 99 -0.48 11.28 -9.15
CA CYS A 99 0.56 11.38 -8.12
C CYS A 99 0.94 12.84 -7.83
N ALA A 100 0.70 13.76 -8.76
CA ALA A 100 0.93 15.19 -8.55
C ALA A 100 -0.27 15.84 -7.88
N THR A 101 -0.02 16.84 -7.03
CA THR A 101 -1.07 17.55 -6.28
C THR A 101 -2.13 18.16 -7.20
N ASP A 102 -1.71 18.73 -8.33
CA ASP A 102 -2.62 19.34 -9.31
C ASP A 102 -3.58 18.31 -9.95
N ASP A 103 -3.17 17.04 -10.07
CA ASP A 103 -4.02 15.96 -10.58
C ASP A 103 -5.05 15.49 -9.54
N ILE A 104 -4.77 15.72 -8.25
CA ILE A 104 -5.57 15.23 -7.12
C ILE A 104 -6.56 16.28 -6.62
N GLU A 105 -6.19 17.57 -6.63
CA GLU A 105 -7.02 18.67 -6.13
C GLU A 105 -8.43 18.72 -6.77
N PRO A 106 -8.63 18.33 -8.04
CA PRO A 106 -9.97 18.23 -8.62
C PRO A 106 -10.93 17.29 -7.88
N HIS A 107 -10.45 16.23 -7.21
CA HIS A 107 -11.33 15.40 -6.37
C HIS A 107 -11.94 16.21 -5.22
N ILE A 108 -11.09 17.01 -4.59
CA ILE A 108 -11.52 17.86 -3.45
C ILE A 108 -12.46 18.95 -3.93
N SER A 109 -12.14 19.60 -5.05
CA SER A 109 -12.98 20.66 -5.64
C SER A 109 -14.35 20.15 -6.06
N ASN A 110 -14.46 18.85 -6.39
CA ASN A 110 -15.71 18.16 -6.75
C ASN A 110 -16.38 17.45 -5.56
N GLY A 111 -16.09 17.90 -4.35
CA GLY A 111 -16.85 17.53 -3.15
C GLY A 111 -16.33 16.32 -2.39
N ALA A 112 -15.18 15.71 -2.76
CA ALA A 112 -14.54 14.72 -1.90
C ALA A 112 -14.05 15.39 -0.62
N LYS A 113 -14.44 14.87 0.55
CA LYS A 113 -13.95 15.40 1.83
C LYS A 113 -12.48 15.06 2.04
N ARG A 114 -12.06 13.90 1.56
CA ARG A 114 -10.67 13.39 1.65
C ARG A 114 -10.36 12.45 0.49
N VAL A 115 -9.12 12.49 0.05
CA VAL A 115 -8.57 11.57 -0.95
C VAL A 115 -7.43 10.77 -0.32
N ILE A 116 -7.46 9.45 -0.47
CA ILE A 116 -6.39 8.53 -0.05
C ILE A 116 -5.75 7.95 -1.29
N LEU A 117 -4.46 8.21 -1.45
CA LEU A 117 -3.67 7.77 -2.58
C LEU A 117 -2.98 6.44 -2.30
N SER A 118 -3.00 5.55 -3.28
CA SER A 118 -2.23 4.30 -3.26
C SER A 118 -0.76 4.48 -3.63
N ALA A 119 -0.42 5.61 -4.22
CA ALA A 119 0.93 5.93 -4.69
C ALA A 119 1.62 6.93 -3.75
N LEU A 120 2.95 6.94 -3.83
CA LEU A 120 3.75 7.99 -3.22
C LEU A 120 3.61 9.27 -4.06
N PRO A 121 3.35 10.42 -3.42
CA PRO A 121 3.08 11.65 -4.16
C PRO A 121 4.34 12.22 -4.80
N VAL A 122 4.12 12.89 -5.93
CA VAL A 122 5.09 13.78 -6.56
C VAL A 122 4.71 15.21 -6.15
N GLY A 123 5.52 15.83 -5.32
CA GLY A 123 5.21 17.11 -4.71
C GLY A 123 4.65 16.99 -3.29
N ASP A 124 4.01 18.04 -2.82
CA ASP A 124 3.50 18.14 -1.46
C ASP A 124 2.05 17.65 -1.37
N VAL A 125 1.77 16.88 -0.33
CA VAL A 125 0.43 16.48 0.10
C VAL A 125 0.30 16.78 1.58
N ASP A 126 -0.92 16.81 2.12
CA ASP A 126 -1.10 17.11 3.54
C ASP A 126 -0.38 16.09 4.42
N ARG A 127 -0.42 14.79 4.02
CA ARG A 127 0.20 13.73 4.82
C ARG A 127 0.62 12.53 3.96
N VAL A 128 1.77 11.94 4.28
CA VAL A 128 2.05 10.53 4.00
C VAL A 128 1.91 9.78 5.31
N LEU A 129 0.92 8.91 5.40
CA LEU A 129 0.54 8.19 6.61
C LEU A 129 0.78 6.70 6.44
N LEU A 130 1.78 6.20 7.14
CA LEU A 130 2.16 4.79 7.17
C LEU A 130 1.67 4.17 8.47
N ARG A 131 0.71 3.22 8.36
CA ARG A 131 0.11 2.58 9.53
C ARG A 131 1.14 1.89 10.43
N GLY A 132 1.06 2.18 11.72
CA GLY A 132 2.02 1.69 12.72
C GLY A 132 3.33 2.50 12.76
N ILE A 133 3.52 3.50 11.90
CA ILE A 133 4.71 4.37 11.89
C ILE A 133 4.39 5.74 12.49
N ASN A 134 3.49 6.45 11.86
CA ASN A 134 3.18 7.84 12.20
C ASN A 134 1.66 8.10 12.29
N ASP A 135 0.90 7.16 12.78
CA ASP A 135 -0.56 7.26 12.96
C ASP A 135 -0.98 8.49 13.78
N ALA A 136 -0.15 8.86 14.76
CA ALA A 136 -0.39 10.01 15.64
C ALA A 136 -0.26 11.37 14.92
N ASP A 137 0.32 11.40 13.72
CA ASP A 137 0.48 12.64 12.94
C ASP A 137 -0.80 13.00 12.17
N ALA A 138 -1.78 12.10 12.08
CA ALA A 138 -3.02 12.33 11.36
C ALA A 138 -3.81 13.50 11.95
N GLN A 139 -4.24 14.42 11.10
CA GLN A 139 -5.02 15.61 11.49
C GLN A 139 -6.35 15.65 10.71
N LEU A 140 -7.41 16.15 11.33
CA LEU A 140 -8.71 16.31 10.67
C LEU A 140 -8.66 17.24 9.44
N SER A 141 -7.72 18.17 9.43
CA SER A 141 -7.44 19.07 8.31
C SER A 141 -6.82 18.40 7.10
N ASP A 142 -6.21 17.20 7.25
CA ASP A 142 -5.58 16.50 6.14
C ASP A 142 -6.65 16.10 5.12
N ARG A 143 -6.54 16.58 3.88
CA ARG A 143 -7.50 16.33 2.79
C ARG A 143 -6.93 15.40 1.74
N ILE A 144 -5.64 15.53 1.43
CA ILE A 144 -4.91 14.68 0.49
C ILE A 144 -3.88 13.88 1.28
N VAL A 145 -4.10 12.56 1.37
CA VAL A 145 -3.28 11.66 2.19
C VAL A 145 -2.77 10.51 1.33
N SER A 146 -1.47 10.27 1.33
CA SER A 146 -0.90 9.06 0.73
C SER A 146 -0.76 7.97 1.79
N ALA A 147 -1.24 6.76 1.50
CA ALA A 147 -1.01 5.57 2.33
C ALA A 147 0.34 4.89 2.04
N GLY A 148 1.24 5.57 1.32
CA GLY A 148 2.53 5.03 0.91
C GLY A 148 2.41 4.07 -0.29
N SER A 149 3.30 3.08 -0.30
CA SER A 149 3.27 1.93 -1.22
C SER A 149 3.51 0.65 -0.43
N SER A 150 3.30 -0.52 -1.06
CA SER A 150 3.55 -1.81 -0.38
C SER A 150 4.99 -1.92 0.12
N SER A 151 5.97 -1.54 -0.70
CA SER A 151 7.39 -1.57 -0.32
C SER A 151 7.75 -0.53 0.74
N THR A 152 7.15 0.68 0.68
CA THR A 152 7.37 1.72 1.68
C THR A 152 6.84 1.28 3.04
N ASN A 153 5.63 0.73 3.10
CA ASN A 153 5.04 0.23 4.35
C ASN A 153 5.87 -0.91 4.95
N ALA A 154 6.30 -1.88 4.13
CA ALA A 154 7.12 -3.00 4.59
C ALA A 154 8.47 -2.55 5.15
N ALA A 155 9.19 -1.72 4.39
CA ALA A 155 10.52 -1.25 4.78
C ALA A 155 10.46 -0.33 6.01
N ALA A 156 9.50 0.59 6.08
CA ALA A 156 9.33 1.48 7.22
C ALA A 156 9.04 0.70 8.51
N LEU A 157 8.20 -0.35 8.45
CA LEU A 157 7.91 -1.20 9.60
C LEU A 157 9.16 -1.95 10.08
N ALA A 158 9.92 -2.58 9.15
CA ALA A 158 11.16 -3.26 9.51
C ALA A 158 12.16 -2.30 10.17
N LEU A 159 12.36 -1.12 9.57
CA LEU A 159 13.29 -0.11 10.09
C LEU A 159 12.82 0.47 11.43
N LYS A 160 11.52 0.72 11.61
CA LYS A 160 10.96 1.19 12.89
C LYS A 160 11.20 0.18 14.03
N VAL A 161 10.98 -1.11 13.75
CA VAL A 161 11.25 -2.17 14.72
C VAL A 161 12.72 -2.17 15.12
N MET A 162 13.63 -2.06 14.14
CA MET A 162 15.07 -2.00 14.39
C MET A 162 15.48 -0.74 15.16
N LEU A 163 14.94 0.43 14.82
CA LEU A 163 15.18 1.71 15.52
C LEU A 163 14.70 1.69 16.96
N GLY A 164 13.66 0.91 17.26
CA GLY A 164 13.15 0.78 18.63
C GLY A 164 14.11 0.07 19.60
N ALA A 165 15.08 -0.69 19.07
CA ALA A 165 16.05 -1.45 19.89
C ALA A 165 17.50 -1.07 19.61
N PHE A 166 17.80 -0.53 18.43
CA PHE A 166 19.19 -0.29 18.01
C PHE A 166 19.35 1.11 17.41
N GLN A 167 20.51 1.68 17.60
CA GLN A 167 20.94 2.87 16.86
C GLN A 167 21.47 2.42 15.50
N ILE A 168 20.77 2.80 14.42
CA ILE A 168 21.19 2.53 13.05
C ILE A 168 22.20 3.58 12.59
N GLU A 169 23.36 3.14 12.14
CA GLU A 169 24.38 3.99 11.55
C GLU A 169 24.10 4.25 10.08
N HIS A 170 23.86 3.17 9.32
CA HIS A 170 23.47 3.21 7.91
C HIS A 170 22.56 2.03 7.59
N ALA A 171 21.72 2.18 6.57
CA ALA A 171 20.92 1.10 6.03
C ALA A 171 20.89 1.16 4.50
N SER A 172 20.85 -0.02 3.87
CA SER A 172 20.65 -0.17 2.44
C SER A 172 19.45 -1.08 2.17
N MET A 173 18.58 -0.66 1.27
CA MET A 173 17.36 -1.38 0.88
C MET A 173 17.48 -1.84 -0.57
N THR A 174 17.27 -3.13 -0.80
CA THR A 174 16.94 -3.67 -2.12
C THR A 174 15.51 -4.23 -2.09
N SER A 175 14.62 -3.60 -2.86
CA SER A 175 13.27 -4.13 -3.08
C SER A 175 13.24 -4.95 -4.36
N VAL A 176 13.15 -6.29 -4.23
CA VAL A 176 12.97 -7.20 -5.36
C VAL A 176 11.48 -7.31 -5.63
N HIS A 177 11.01 -6.58 -6.63
CA HIS A 177 9.59 -6.34 -6.86
C HIS A 177 9.04 -7.18 -8.00
N ALA A 178 7.88 -7.82 -7.78
CA ALA A 178 7.12 -8.42 -8.86
C ALA A 178 6.80 -7.36 -9.93
N TYR A 179 6.82 -7.72 -11.21
CA TYR A 179 6.52 -6.76 -12.26
C TYR A 179 5.08 -6.22 -12.14
N THR A 180 4.92 -4.97 -12.53
CA THR A 180 3.68 -4.21 -12.41
C THR A 180 3.02 -4.01 -13.78
N SER A 181 1.78 -3.51 -13.80
CA SER A 181 1.00 -3.33 -15.03
C SER A 181 1.59 -2.30 -16.00
N ASP A 182 2.44 -1.41 -15.53
CA ASP A 182 3.17 -0.44 -16.36
C ASP A 182 4.35 -1.06 -17.12
N GLN A 183 4.79 -2.27 -16.73
CA GLN A 183 5.85 -2.98 -17.42
C GLN A 183 5.29 -3.87 -18.53
N ARG A 184 5.76 -3.63 -19.76
CA ARG A 184 5.34 -4.40 -20.92
C ARG A 184 5.88 -5.83 -20.87
N LEU A 185 5.12 -6.79 -21.40
CA LEU A 185 5.56 -8.18 -21.50
C LEU A 185 6.61 -8.38 -22.61
N GLN A 186 6.64 -7.47 -23.60
CA GLN A 186 7.63 -7.42 -24.68
C GLN A 186 8.30 -6.06 -24.68
N ASP A 187 9.45 -5.94 -25.36
CA ASP A 187 10.10 -4.64 -25.57
C ASP A 187 9.15 -3.71 -26.31
N ASP A 188 8.87 -2.53 -25.75
CA ASP A 188 7.96 -1.53 -26.30
C ASP A 188 8.33 -0.15 -25.73
N VAL A 189 7.90 0.92 -26.38
CA VAL A 189 8.16 2.29 -25.93
C VAL A 189 7.56 2.52 -24.56
N GLY A 190 8.40 2.74 -23.56
CA GLY A 190 8.03 3.01 -22.15
C GLY A 190 8.49 4.40 -21.70
N GLN A 191 8.46 4.65 -20.41
CA GLN A 191 8.85 5.93 -19.81
C GLN A 191 10.34 6.25 -19.93
N ASP A 192 11.19 5.21 -19.95
CA ASP A 192 12.65 5.33 -20.05
C ASP A 192 13.24 4.08 -20.72
N TYR A 193 14.55 4.08 -20.96
CA TYR A 193 15.25 2.98 -21.62
C TYR A 193 15.11 1.63 -20.92
N ARG A 194 15.09 1.59 -19.57
CA ARG A 194 14.97 0.34 -18.81
C ARG A 194 13.54 -0.15 -18.77
N ARG A 195 12.57 0.75 -18.57
CA ARG A 195 11.13 0.42 -18.53
C ARG A 195 10.55 0.12 -19.91
N SER A 196 11.29 0.41 -20.98
CA SER A 196 10.97 -0.01 -22.34
C SER A 196 11.32 -1.47 -22.64
N ARG A 197 12.02 -2.14 -21.72
CA ARG A 197 12.40 -3.56 -21.86
C ARG A 197 11.35 -4.47 -21.22
N SER A 198 11.20 -5.67 -21.81
CA SER A 198 10.30 -6.71 -21.34
C SER A 198 10.47 -7.02 -19.85
N GLY A 199 9.44 -6.78 -19.05
CA GLY A 199 9.41 -7.13 -17.62
C GLY A 199 9.38 -8.66 -17.40
N ALA A 200 8.91 -9.42 -18.38
CA ALA A 200 8.85 -10.88 -18.29
C ALA A 200 10.20 -11.58 -18.52
N ASN A 201 11.18 -10.88 -19.13
CA ASN A 201 12.47 -11.47 -19.52
C ASN A 201 13.69 -10.80 -18.87
N ASN A 202 13.48 -9.74 -18.09
CA ASN A 202 14.60 -8.96 -17.56
C ASN A 202 14.46 -8.69 -16.06
N ILE A 203 15.61 -8.56 -15.40
CA ILE A 203 15.72 -7.86 -14.12
C ILE A 203 15.90 -6.39 -14.46
N VAL A 204 14.94 -5.53 -14.06
CA VAL A 204 14.92 -4.11 -14.40
C VAL A 204 15.23 -3.26 -13.16
N PRO A 205 16.45 -2.69 -13.05
CA PRO A 205 16.77 -1.79 -11.94
C PRO A 205 16.03 -0.47 -12.07
N ASN A 206 15.41 -0.02 -10.97
CA ASN A 206 14.65 1.22 -10.90
C ASN A 206 15.05 2.04 -9.68
N ALA A 207 15.02 3.36 -9.80
CA ALA A 207 14.97 4.23 -8.64
C ALA A 207 13.63 4.02 -7.90
N THR A 208 13.64 4.21 -6.60
CA THR A 208 12.42 4.11 -5.80
C THR A 208 12.22 5.38 -4.97
N PRO A 209 11.04 6.03 -5.05
CA PRO A 209 10.71 7.16 -4.19
C PRO A 209 10.52 6.76 -2.72
N ALA A 210 10.41 5.46 -2.41
CA ALA A 210 10.19 4.95 -1.07
C ALA A 210 11.22 5.47 -0.06
N LEU A 211 12.50 5.56 -0.47
CA LEU A 211 13.58 6.00 0.42
C LEU A 211 13.35 7.41 0.98
N LEU A 212 12.93 8.34 0.14
CA LEU A 212 12.62 9.71 0.56
C LEU A 212 11.50 9.73 1.59
N TRP A 213 10.42 8.99 1.33
CA TRP A 213 9.24 9.01 2.19
C TRP A 213 9.45 8.22 3.48
N ILE A 214 10.24 7.13 3.45
CA ILE A 214 10.66 6.46 4.69
C ILE A 214 11.45 7.41 5.57
N GLN A 215 12.41 8.16 5.02
CA GLN A 215 13.20 9.13 5.79
C GLN A 215 12.37 10.29 6.33
N ARG A 216 11.33 10.72 5.60
CA ARG A 216 10.39 11.75 6.10
C ARG A 216 9.52 11.23 7.25
N CYS A 217 9.09 9.97 7.20
CA CYS A 217 8.28 9.35 8.27
C CYS A 217 9.11 8.82 9.45
N LEU A 218 10.40 8.54 9.22
CA LEU A 218 11.38 8.11 10.22
C LEU A 218 12.61 9.02 10.14
N PRO A 219 12.56 10.22 10.73
CA PRO A 219 13.61 11.23 10.61
C PRO A 219 14.99 10.79 11.10
N GLU A 220 15.04 9.78 11.99
CA GLU A 220 16.29 9.19 12.49
C GLU A 220 17.15 8.58 11.37
N LEU A 221 16.51 8.22 10.24
CA LEU A 221 17.17 7.67 9.06
C LEU A 221 17.58 8.73 8.04
N ASN A 222 17.36 10.00 8.31
CA ASN A 222 17.68 11.06 7.37
C ASN A 222 19.18 11.07 7.02
N GLY A 223 19.48 10.92 5.72
CA GLY A 223 20.86 10.81 5.23
C GLY A 223 21.56 9.47 5.53
N ARG A 224 20.85 8.48 6.11
CA ARG A 224 21.40 7.17 6.49
C ARG A 224 20.80 6.01 5.72
N LEU A 225 19.79 6.24 4.89
CA LEU A 225 19.10 5.21 4.10
C LEU A 225 19.39 5.41 2.61
N THR A 226 19.86 4.36 1.95
CA THR A 226 20.03 4.27 0.50
C THR A 226 19.37 3.02 -0.05
N GLY A 227 19.30 2.88 -1.37
CA GLY A 227 18.78 1.66 -1.99
C GLY A 227 18.17 1.87 -3.37
N TYR A 228 17.56 0.82 -3.87
CA TYR A 228 16.89 0.78 -5.18
C TYR A 228 15.86 -0.34 -5.23
N ALA A 229 15.10 -0.40 -6.32
CA ALA A 229 14.20 -1.50 -6.62
C ALA A 229 14.68 -2.29 -7.84
N LEU A 230 14.41 -3.59 -7.85
CA LEU A 230 14.60 -4.49 -8.98
C LEU A 230 13.23 -5.06 -9.35
N ASN A 231 12.71 -4.72 -10.53
CA ASN A 231 11.56 -5.45 -11.04
C ASN A 231 12.06 -6.76 -11.68
N VAL A 232 11.45 -7.86 -11.29
CA VAL A 232 11.86 -9.22 -11.70
C VAL A 232 10.71 -9.96 -12.39
N PRO A 233 10.97 -11.01 -13.20
CA PRO A 233 9.96 -11.77 -13.93
C PRO A 233 9.08 -12.65 -13.01
N VAL A 234 8.47 -12.05 -11.98
CA VAL A 234 7.58 -12.70 -11.00
C VAL A 234 6.28 -11.92 -10.94
N GLN A 235 5.15 -12.62 -10.88
CA GLN A 235 3.82 -11.99 -10.93
C GLN A 235 3.32 -11.50 -9.57
N VAL A 236 3.74 -12.15 -8.48
CA VAL A 236 3.24 -11.89 -7.12
C VAL A 236 4.34 -12.10 -6.09
N GLY A 237 4.22 -11.44 -4.95
CA GLY A 237 5.14 -11.52 -3.85
C GLY A 237 6.45 -10.77 -4.13
N SER A 238 6.65 -9.68 -3.43
CA SER A 238 7.87 -8.88 -3.50
C SER A 238 8.71 -9.14 -2.27
N MET A 239 10.02 -9.14 -2.43
CA MET A 239 10.98 -9.36 -1.36
C MET A 239 11.66 -8.04 -0.99
N LEU A 240 11.85 -7.82 0.28
CA LEU A 240 12.61 -6.74 0.85
C LEU A 240 13.90 -7.29 1.46
N ASP A 241 15.03 -6.83 0.98
CA ASP A 241 16.35 -7.13 1.53
C ASP A 241 16.94 -5.85 2.13
N LEU A 242 17.16 -5.87 3.45
CA LEU A 242 17.72 -4.76 4.21
C LEU A 242 19.07 -5.17 4.79
N ASP A 243 20.11 -4.42 4.45
CA ASP A 243 21.40 -4.42 5.14
C ASP A 243 21.47 -3.24 6.08
N ILE A 244 21.63 -3.52 7.39
CA ILE A 244 21.56 -2.52 8.46
C ILE A 244 22.86 -2.54 9.26
N SER A 245 23.60 -1.44 9.22
CA SER A 245 24.79 -1.21 10.05
C SER A 245 24.37 -0.61 11.38
N LEU A 246 24.71 -1.26 12.48
CA LEU A 246 24.41 -0.84 13.84
C LEU A 246 25.60 -0.07 14.43
N SER A 247 25.32 0.97 15.23
CA SER A 247 26.37 1.73 15.93
C SER A 247 27.07 0.91 17.03
N HIS A 248 26.37 -0.07 17.58
CA HIS A 248 26.87 -0.98 18.61
C HIS A 248 26.83 -2.44 18.16
N PRO A 249 27.79 -3.25 18.61
CA PRO A 249 27.80 -4.69 18.27
C PRO A 249 26.62 -5.41 18.91
N ILE A 250 26.18 -6.48 18.24
CA ILE A 250 25.24 -7.49 18.78
C ILE A 250 26.00 -8.84 18.88
N ASP A 251 25.65 -9.61 19.88
CA ASP A 251 26.29 -10.91 20.14
C ASP A 251 25.79 -11.97 19.17
N ASP A 252 24.49 -11.97 18.89
CA ASP A 252 23.86 -12.96 18.03
C ASP A 252 22.66 -12.38 17.28
N VAL A 253 22.35 -12.94 16.11
CA VAL A 253 21.20 -12.56 15.28
C VAL A 253 19.86 -12.96 15.93
N SER A 254 19.86 -13.89 16.88
CA SER A 254 18.67 -14.27 17.65
C SER A 254 18.03 -13.07 18.34
N THR A 255 18.84 -12.11 18.82
CA THR A 255 18.33 -10.85 19.39
C THR A 255 17.41 -10.11 18.42
N VAL A 256 17.77 -10.08 17.13
CA VAL A 256 16.96 -9.43 16.08
C VAL A 256 15.72 -10.25 15.78
N ARG A 257 15.81 -11.59 15.75
CA ARG A 257 14.64 -12.47 15.57
C ARG A 257 13.61 -12.29 16.67
N GLU A 258 14.04 -12.29 17.93
CA GLU A 258 13.16 -12.07 19.09
C GLU A 258 12.49 -10.68 19.06
N LEU A 259 13.21 -9.66 18.55
CA LEU A 259 12.64 -8.34 18.37
C LEU A 259 11.46 -8.37 17.40
N PHE A 260 11.58 -9.06 16.26
CA PHE A 260 10.49 -9.17 15.28
C PHE A 260 9.35 -10.07 15.78
N LEU A 261 9.62 -11.16 16.52
CA LEU A 261 8.60 -11.96 17.16
C LEU A 261 7.79 -11.14 18.19
N THR A 262 8.44 -10.21 18.88
CA THR A 262 7.79 -9.28 19.81
C THR A 262 6.96 -8.24 19.04
N ALA A 263 7.49 -7.70 17.93
CA ALA A 263 6.79 -6.75 17.09
C ALA A 263 5.53 -7.35 16.43
N GLU A 264 5.55 -8.61 16.02
CA GLU A 264 4.38 -9.33 15.51
C GLU A 264 3.25 -9.35 16.54
N LYS A 265 3.55 -9.65 17.82
CA LYS A 265 2.55 -9.65 18.90
C LYS A 265 1.99 -8.25 19.18
N ALA A 266 2.81 -7.21 19.04
CA ALA A 266 2.42 -5.82 19.25
C ALA A 266 1.62 -5.24 18.07
N MET A 267 1.89 -5.71 16.85
CA MET A 267 1.31 -5.20 15.61
C MET A 267 0.82 -6.34 14.67
N PRO A 268 -0.10 -7.21 15.12
CA PRO A 268 -0.43 -8.48 14.43
C PRO A 268 -1.07 -8.32 13.05
N SER A 269 -1.64 -7.16 12.75
CA SER A 269 -2.19 -6.88 11.41
C SER A 269 -1.17 -6.28 10.44
N LEU A 270 -0.05 -5.80 10.94
CA LEU A 270 1.00 -5.11 10.19
C LEU A 270 2.19 -6.01 9.92
N ILE A 271 2.62 -6.77 10.91
CA ILE A 271 3.80 -7.64 10.87
C ILE A 271 3.38 -9.07 11.14
N GLU A 272 3.86 -9.97 10.31
CA GLU A 272 3.87 -11.42 10.52
C GLU A 272 5.31 -11.91 10.46
N THR A 273 5.61 -13.02 11.11
CA THR A 273 6.91 -13.70 11.02
C THR A 273 6.74 -15.13 10.52
N THR A 274 7.77 -15.68 9.88
CA THR A 274 7.77 -17.08 9.47
C THR A 274 9.14 -17.73 9.63
N ASN A 275 9.11 -19.01 10.01
CA ASN A 275 10.26 -19.92 9.93
C ASN A 275 10.13 -20.90 8.76
N ASP A 276 9.08 -20.80 7.94
CA ASP A 276 8.94 -21.64 6.75
C ASP A 276 9.84 -21.14 5.62
N PRO A 277 10.36 -22.02 4.77
CA PRO A 277 11.18 -21.66 3.62
C PRO A 277 10.30 -21.13 2.48
N VAL A 278 9.74 -19.94 2.66
CA VAL A 278 8.79 -19.32 1.72
C VAL A 278 9.49 -18.73 0.50
N VAL A 279 8.73 -18.71 -0.61
CA VAL A 279 9.11 -18.03 -1.86
C VAL A 279 8.00 -17.03 -2.25
N SER A 280 8.23 -16.24 -3.29
CA SER A 280 7.33 -15.16 -3.69
C SER A 280 5.87 -15.57 -3.86
N SER A 281 5.58 -16.78 -4.37
CA SER A 281 4.21 -17.27 -4.56
C SER A 281 3.48 -17.60 -3.26
N ASP A 282 4.21 -17.92 -2.18
CA ASP A 282 3.65 -18.27 -0.88
C ASP A 282 3.13 -17.04 -0.11
N VAL A 283 3.56 -15.85 -0.55
CA VAL A 283 3.15 -14.57 0.05
C VAL A 283 1.78 -14.11 -0.47
N LYS A 284 1.29 -14.73 -1.55
CA LYS A 284 0.00 -14.39 -2.15
C LYS A 284 -1.15 -14.53 -1.15
N GLY A 285 -1.97 -13.48 -1.06
CA GLY A 285 -3.16 -13.47 -0.20
C GLY A 285 -2.89 -13.07 1.25
N ARG A 286 -1.65 -12.76 1.62
CA ARG A 286 -1.35 -12.19 2.93
C ARG A 286 -1.70 -10.71 2.98
N SER A 287 -2.35 -10.31 4.07
CA SER A 287 -2.81 -8.92 4.27
C SER A 287 -1.95 -8.14 5.27
N CYS A 288 -0.89 -8.73 5.81
CA CYS A 288 0.13 -7.98 6.55
C CYS A 288 0.92 -7.07 5.61
N SER A 289 1.50 -6.01 6.15
CA SER A 289 2.40 -5.12 5.39
C SER A 289 3.79 -5.72 5.22
N LEU A 290 4.23 -6.50 6.21
CA LEU A 290 5.54 -7.13 6.26
C LEU A 290 5.42 -8.54 6.81
N LEU A 291 5.82 -9.54 6.02
CA LEU A 291 6.11 -10.89 6.49
C LEU A 291 7.62 -11.02 6.64
N VAL A 292 8.09 -11.18 7.86
CA VAL A 292 9.52 -11.28 8.17
C VAL A 292 9.98 -12.72 8.03
N ASP A 293 10.99 -12.96 7.21
CA ASP A 293 11.63 -14.26 7.03
C ASP A 293 12.74 -14.44 8.06
N LEU A 294 12.45 -15.19 9.12
CA LEU A 294 13.40 -15.40 10.21
C LEU A 294 14.58 -16.28 9.79
N GLN A 295 14.43 -17.14 8.76
CA GLN A 295 15.54 -17.92 8.22
C GLN A 295 16.50 -17.06 7.38
N GLY A 296 15.97 -16.05 6.69
CA GLY A 296 16.75 -15.13 5.86
C GLY A 296 17.58 -14.13 6.67
N MET A 297 17.38 -14.05 7.98
CA MET A 297 18.17 -13.15 8.83
C MET A 297 19.57 -13.68 9.07
N SER A 298 20.53 -12.80 8.93
CA SER A 298 21.93 -13.12 9.17
C SER A 298 22.72 -11.93 9.72
N ARG A 299 23.90 -12.18 10.20
CA ARG A 299 24.84 -11.17 10.70
C ARG A 299 26.20 -11.34 10.05
N SER A 300 26.80 -10.25 9.62
CA SER A 300 28.21 -10.22 9.17
C SER A 300 29.04 -9.35 10.11
N GLY A 301 30.11 -9.90 10.65
CA GLY A 301 30.80 -9.27 11.77
C GLY A 301 29.85 -9.10 12.97
N GLN A 302 30.01 -8.03 13.74
CA GLN A 302 29.19 -7.79 14.94
C GLN A 302 28.17 -6.68 14.76
N ARG A 303 28.21 -5.93 13.66
CA ARG A 303 27.39 -4.73 13.48
C ARG A 303 26.55 -4.72 12.21
N LEU A 304 26.84 -5.55 11.22
CA LEU A 304 26.03 -5.62 10.00
C LEU A 304 24.97 -6.72 10.15
N VAL A 305 23.72 -6.34 10.07
CA VAL A 305 22.55 -7.23 10.15
C VAL A 305 21.81 -7.21 8.82
N LYS A 306 21.47 -8.38 8.33
CA LYS A 306 20.57 -8.57 7.19
C LYS A 306 19.19 -8.95 7.71
N VAL A 307 18.17 -8.23 7.27
CA VAL A 307 16.76 -8.54 7.50
C VAL A 307 16.08 -8.79 6.18
N LEU A 308 15.49 -9.98 6.05
CA LEU A 308 14.72 -10.37 4.88
C LEU A 308 13.23 -10.31 5.20
N GLY A 309 12.46 -9.73 4.29
CA GLY A 309 11.01 -9.64 4.44
C GLY A 309 10.30 -9.77 3.11
N TRP A 310 9.01 -10.01 3.19
CA TRP A 310 8.12 -10.17 2.04
C TRP A 310 6.93 -9.24 2.17
N HIS A 311 6.40 -8.78 1.05
CA HIS A 311 5.18 -7.98 1.01
C HIS A 311 4.37 -8.23 -0.27
N GLU A 312 3.09 -7.87 -0.21
CA GLU A 312 2.15 -8.05 -1.30
C GLU A 312 1.19 -6.88 -1.38
N THR A 313 0.59 -6.66 -2.55
CA THR A 313 -0.35 -5.54 -2.78
C THR A 313 -1.61 -5.64 -1.92
N LEU A 314 -2.03 -6.85 -1.50
CA LEU A 314 -3.17 -7.02 -0.60
C LEU A 314 -2.94 -6.38 0.77
N GLY A 315 -1.70 -6.45 1.28
CA GLY A 315 -1.32 -5.73 2.50
C GLY A 315 -1.51 -4.23 2.33
N HIS A 316 -1.08 -3.67 1.21
CA HIS A 316 -1.26 -2.25 0.90
C HIS A 316 -2.74 -1.87 0.75
N ALA A 317 -3.54 -2.68 0.04
CA ALA A 317 -4.99 -2.50 -0.06
C ALA A 317 -5.66 -2.38 1.31
N LYS A 318 -5.25 -3.24 2.25
CA LYS A 318 -5.75 -3.19 3.63
C LYS A 318 -5.32 -1.91 4.35
N ARG A 319 -4.07 -1.44 4.15
CA ARG A 319 -3.61 -0.17 4.75
C ARG A 319 -4.43 1.01 4.26
N MET A 320 -4.80 1.06 2.99
CA MET A 320 -5.63 2.14 2.46
C MET A 320 -7.00 2.21 3.16
N LEU A 321 -7.66 1.07 3.35
CA LEU A 321 -8.91 1.02 4.11
C LEU A 321 -8.71 1.40 5.58
N GLU A 322 -7.63 0.98 6.21
CA GLU A 322 -7.31 1.34 7.59
C GLU A 322 -6.98 2.83 7.77
N VAL A 323 -6.35 3.46 6.78
CA VAL A 323 -6.14 4.92 6.77
C VAL A 323 -7.49 5.63 6.65
N ALA A 324 -8.38 5.18 5.76
CA ALA A 324 -9.73 5.73 5.64
C ALA A 324 -10.49 5.63 6.97
N TRP A 325 -10.40 4.47 7.63
CA TRP A 325 -11.05 4.25 8.91
C TRP A 325 -10.48 5.14 10.02
N LEU A 326 -9.16 5.30 10.10
CA LEU A 326 -8.51 6.17 11.08
C LEU A 326 -9.06 7.61 11.02
N TYR A 327 -9.16 8.17 9.82
CA TYR A 327 -9.72 9.51 9.65
C TYR A 327 -11.22 9.60 9.96
N HIS A 328 -11.97 8.54 9.75
CA HIS A 328 -13.36 8.46 10.17
C HIS A 328 -13.49 8.47 11.69
N GLU A 329 -12.67 7.68 12.40
CA GLU A 329 -12.64 7.67 13.86
C GLU A 329 -12.26 9.05 14.42
N LEU A 330 -11.24 9.71 13.85
CA LEU A 330 -10.86 11.07 14.24
C LEU A 330 -12.02 12.05 14.07
N SER A 331 -12.76 11.97 12.94
CA SER A 331 -13.91 12.83 12.69
C SER A 331 -15.05 12.58 13.67
N SER A 332 -15.25 11.33 14.09
CA SER A 332 -16.32 10.94 15.02
C SER A 332 -16.03 11.34 16.46
N THR A 333 -14.77 11.58 16.81
CA THR A 333 -14.34 11.99 18.16
C THR A 333 -14.24 13.51 18.31
N ASP A 334 -14.40 14.28 17.22
CA ASP A 334 -14.40 15.75 17.29
C ASP A 334 -15.73 16.25 17.87
N PRO A 335 -15.73 16.99 19.00
CA PRO A 335 -16.93 17.55 19.60
C PRO A 335 -17.73 18.47 18.65
N LYS A 336 -17.07 19.09 17.66
CA LYS A 336 -17.70 20.00 16.68
C LYS A 336 -18.46 19.28 15.57
N SER A 337 -18.30 17.96 15.43
CA SER A 337 -19.02 17.16 14.43
C SER A 337 -20.37 16.62 14.95
N GLN A 338 -20.76 16.93 16.21
CA GLN A 338 -22.01 16.48 16.87
C GLN A 338 -23.08 17.58 16.96
N GLU A 339 -22.82 18.78 16.44
CA GLU A 339 -23.79 19.85 16.25
C GLU A 339 -24.26 19.89 14.77
#